data_65b31e17c6b1a92f1254d3f408f0e7d5
#
_entry.id   65b31e17c6b1a92f1254d3f408f0e7d5
#
_cell.length_a   1.000
_cell.length_b   1.000
_cell.length_c   1.000
_cell.angle_alpha   90.00
_cell.angle_beta   90.00
_cell.angle_gamma   90.00
#
_symmetry.space_group_name_H-M   'P 1'
#
loop_
_entity.id
_entity.type
_entity.pdbx_description
1 polymer ?
#
loop_
_entity_poly.entity_id
_entity_poly.type
_entity_poly.pdbx_seq_one_letter_code
_entity_poly.pdbx_strand_id
1 'polypeptide(L)'
;MAKVLVIAEHDGAKLNAGTAKVLACAGALGAQAIDVLVCGTDGSGLDTVCGQAAALAGVSRVLKNARAENAAPLAAVLAPQIADIAAGYDHVLGPSTTFGKDLLPRVAGLLCAPAVSDIMTVLGPRQFERPIYAGNAILTVTVPDGSKVVGTVRVASYKAVGEQAPAPVEAVSANAALPTHTRFVELRAGAKDRPDLQSASKVVSGGRGVGSGENFRLIFELADKLGAAAGASRAAVDAGFVPNDMQVGQTGKVVAPELYVAVGISGAIQHLAGIKDAGTIVAVNKDADAPIFEVADIGLVADLFEAVPALVKALP
;
A
#
# COMPACT_ATOMS: atom_id res chain seq x y z
N MET A 1 -9.11 -8.41 26.31
CA MET A 1 -8.95 -7.30 25.37
C MET A 1 -7.78 -7.65 24.44
N ALA A 2 -7.92 -7.44 23.16
CA ALA A 2 -6.96 -7.91 22.16
C ALA A 2 -5.64 -7.13 22.16
N LYS A 3 -4.53 -7.84 21.94
CA LYS A 3 -3.20 -7.26 21.66
C LYS A 3 -2.94 -7.35 20.16
N VAL A 4 -2.57 -6.26 19.53
CA VAL A 4 -2.33 -6.16 18.09
C VAL A 4 -0.85 -5.90 17.82
N LEU A 5 -0.25 -6.68 16.93
CA LEU A 5 1.08 -6.44 16.37
C LEU A 5 0.90 -5.90 14.94
N VAL A 6 1.35 -4.70 14.71
CA VAL A 6 1.40 -4.09 13.37
C VAL A 6 2.80 -4.26 12.79
N ILE A 7 2.89 -4.83 11.60
CA ILE A 7 4.16 -5.00 10.88
C ILE A 7 4.40 -3.77 10.03
N ALA A 8 5.46 -3.04 10.33
CA ALA A 8 5.86 -1.84 9.59
C ALA A 8 6.52 -2.21 8.26
N GLU A 9 6.08 -1.56 7.19
CA GLU A 9 6.78 -1.54 5.91
C GLU A 9 7.67 -0.29 5.84
N HIS A 10 8.90 -0.42 5.36
CA HIS A 10 9.86 0.67 5.22
C HIS A 10 10.93 0.36 4.18
N ASP A 11 11.65 1.36 3.75
CA ASP A 11 12.76 1.24 2.78
C ASP A 11 14.15 1.22 3.41
N GLY A 12 14.22 1.10 4.73
CA GLY A 12 15.46 1.14 5.52
C GLY A 12 15.81 2.52 6.08
N ALA A 13 15.15 3.58 5.62
CA ALA A 13 15.36 4.96 6.08
C ALA A 13 14.05 5.69 6.40
N LYS A 14 12.96 5.32 5.73
CA LYS A 14 11.65 5.95 5.86
C LYS A 14 10.55 4.93 6.04
N LEU A 15 9.67 5.20 7.00
CA LEU A 15 8.45 4.43 7.24
C LEU A 15 7.47 4.63 6.08
N ASN A 16 6.87 3.54 5.60
CA ASN A 16 5.79 3.63 4.61
C ASN A 16 4.53 4.22 5.25
N ALA A 17 3.92 5.21 4.59
CA ALA A 17 2.72 5.91 5.06
C ALA A 17 1.52 4.96 5.26
N GLY A 18 1.50 3.80 4.62
CA GLY A 18 0.50 2.74 4.84
C GLY A 18 0.45 2.25 6.28
N THR A 19 1.55 2.30 7.02
CA THR A 19 1.60 1.89 8.44
C THR A 19 0.63 2.71 9.30
N ALA A 20 0.53 4.02 9.08
CA ALA A 20 -0.42 4.89 9.80
C ALA A 20 -1.89 4.52 9.51
N LYS A 21 -2.17 3.98 8.34
CA LYS A 21 -3.51 3.50 7.95
C LYS A 21 -3.82 2.11 8.54
N VAL A 22 -2.80 1.24 8.67
CA VAL A 22 -2.93 -0.04 9.38
C VAL A 22 -3.21 0.19 10.85
N LEU A 23 -2.61 1.20 11.46
CA LEU A 23 -2.89 1.60 12.86
C LEU A 23 -4.35 2.04 13.05
N ALA A 24 -4.94 2.73 12.08
CA ALA A 24 -6.37 3.07 12.14
C ALA A 24 -7.26 1.82 12.14
N CYS A 25 -6.93 0.81 11.32
CA CYS A 25 -7.60 -0.49 11.34
C CYS A 25 -7.42 -1.20 12.68
N ALA A 26 -6.19 -1.21 13.23
CA ALA A 26 -5.89 -1.81 14.53
C ALA A 26 -6.67 -1.12 15.67
N GLY A 27 -6.80 0.20 15.63
CA GLY A 27 -7.62 0.97 16.58
C GLY A 27 -9.11 0.59 16.55
N ALA A 28 -9.64 0.33 15.34
CA ALA A 28 -11.04 -0.10 15.18
C ALA A 28 -11.34 -1.47 15.80
N LEU A 29 -10.34 -2.30 16.08
CA LEU A 29 -10.48 -3.57 16.82
C LEU A 29 -10.77 -3.37 18.33
N GLY A 30 -10.68 -2.14 18.85
CA GLY A 30 -10.77 -1.88 20.29
C GLY A 30 -9.62 -2.52 21.07
N ALA A 31 -8.43 -2.53 20.49
CA ALA A 31 -7.24 -3.16 21.06
C ALA A 31 -6.82 -2.51 22.39
N GLN A 32 -6.37 -3.32 23.36
CA GLN A 32 -5.79 -2.83 24.60
C GLN A 32 -4.40 -2.25 24.40
N ALA A 33 -3.63 -2.83 23.48
CA ALA A 33 -2.31 -2.40 23.11
C ALA A 33 -2.06 -2.66 21.62
N ILE A 34 -1.43 -1.70 20.97
CA ILE A 34 -1.01 -1.79 19.58
C ILE A 34 0.50 -1.57 19.55
N ASP A 35 1.24 -2.65 19.31
CA ASP A 35 2.68 -2.59 19.18
C ASP A 35 3.06 -2.59 17.69
N VAL A 36 4.09 -1.83 17.32
CA VAL A 36 4.60 -1.79 15.95
C VAL A 36 5.94 -2.51 15.88
N LEU A 37 6.03 -3.55 15.06
CA LEU A 37 7.27 -4.26 14.80
C LEU A 37 8.00 -3.69 13.59
N VAL A 38 9.24 -3.29 13.78
CA VAL A 38 10.16 -2.81 12.75
C VAL A 38 11.32 -3.78 12.63
N CYS A 39 11.45 -4.45 11.49
CA CYS A 39 12.51 -5.41 11.19
C CYS A 39 13.49 -4.82 10.18
N GLY A 40 14.77 -4.74 10.51
CA GLY A 40 15.79 -4.20 9.61
C GLY A 40 17.21 -4.53 10.07
N THR A 41 18.20 -3.95 9.40
CA THR A 41 19.60 -3.97 9.87
C THR A 41 19.81 -2.89 10.92
N ASP A 42 20.66 -3.16 11.90
CA ASP A 42 21.00 -2.16 12.91
C ASP A 42 21.67 -0.92 12.28
N GLY A 43 21.36 0.24 12.82
CA GLY A 43 21.91 1.52 12.36
C GLY A 43 20.91 2.66 12.40
N SER A 44 21.40 3.87 12.07
CA SER A 44 20.63 5.12 12.13
C SER A 44 19.37 5.14 11.26
N GLY A 45 19.36 4.41 10.13
CA GLY A 45 18.18 4.29 9.28
C GLY A 45 17.04 3.58 9.99
N LEU A 46 17.33 2.43 10.63
CA LEU A 46 16.33 1.68 11.39
C LEU A 46 15.83 2.48 12.60
N ASP A 47 16.72 3.20 13.29
CA ASP A 47 16.35 4.08 14.41
C ASP A 47 15.42 5.19 13.97
N THR A 48 15.66 5.78 12.78
CA THR A 48 14.77 6.79 12.20
C THR A 48 13.38 6.20 11.92
N VAL A 49 13.29 5.01 11.33
CA VAL A 49 12.01 4.33 11.08
C VAL A 49 11.28 4.02 12.38
N CYS A 50 11.99 3.53 13.41
CA CYS A 50 11.42 3.29 14.74
C CYS A 50 10.88 4.58 15.36
N GLY A 51 11.62 5.70 15.26
CA GLY A 51 11.18 7.01 15.73
C GLY A 51 9.92 7.51 15.01
N GLN A 52 9.86 7.35 13.69
CA GLN A 52 8.67 7.68 12.90
C GLN A 52 7.46 6.83 13.31
N ALA A 53 7.64 5.53 13.53
CA ALA A 53 6.58 4.64 13.98
C ALA A 53 6.10 4.99 15.40
N ALA A 54 7.02 5.35 16.30
CA ALA A 54 6.74 5.71 17.68
C ALA A 54 5.91 6.99 17.81
N ALA A 55 6.04 7.91 16.85
CA ALA A 55 5.30 9.17 16.83
C ALA A 55 3.85 9.03 16.30
N LEU A 56 3.45 7.87 15.76
CA LEU A 56 2.10 7.65 15.25
C LEU A 56 1.10 7.42 16.38
N ALA A 57 -0.07 8.09 16.29
CA ALA A 57 -1.10 8.01 17.31
C ALA A 57 -1.63 6.57 17.48
N GLY A 58 -1.84 6.17 18.74
CA GLY A 58 -2.33 4.84 19.12
C GLY A 58 -1.25 3.78 19.28
N VAL A 59 0.01 4.06 18.98
CA VAL A 59 1.13 3.15 19.21
C VAL A 59 1.44 3.07 20.71
N SER A 60 1.41 1.86 21.26
CA SER A 60 1.77 1.60 22.69
C SER A 60 3.27 1.51 22.87
N ARG A 61 3.98 0.85 21.94
CA ARG A 61 5.44 0.75 21.85
C ARG A 61 5.87 0.28 20.46
N VAL A 62 7.13 0.53 20.15
CA VAL A 62 7.78 0.01 18.95
C VAL A 62 8.77 -1.09 19.33
N LEU A 63 8.68 -2.22 18.65
CA LEU A 63 9.59 -3.35 18.79
C LEU A 63 10.63 -3.30 17.68
N LYS A 64 11.89 -2.99 18.01
CA LYS A 64 13.02 -2.96 17.07
C LYS A 64 13.64 -4.35 16.98
N ASN A 65 13.47 -5.05 15.86
CA ASN A 65 14.12 -6.33 15.56
C ASN A 65 15.27 -6.12 14.57
N ALA A 66 16.46 -5.85 15.10
CA ALA A 66 17.66 -5.55 14.32
C ALA A 66 18.48 -6.83 14.08
N ARG A 67 18.59 -7.25 12.80
CA ARG A 67 19.40 -8.40 12.37
C ARG A 67 20.01 -8.14 11.01
N ALA A 68 21.23 -8.62 10.78
CA ALA A 68 21.92 -8.47 9.49
C ALA A 68 21.14 -9.11 8.32
N GLU A 69 20.44 -10.23 8.59
CA GLU A 69 19.64 -10.95 7.61
C GLU A 69 18.39 -10.18 7.15
N ASN A 70 17.99 -9.15 7.90
CA ASN A 70 16.87 -8.28 7.57
C ASN A 70 17.26 -7.14 6.60
N ALA A 71 18.45 -7.17 6.01
CA ALA A 71 18.91 -6.18 5.01
C ALA A 71 17.98 -6.07 3.78
N ALA A 72 17.27 -7.15 3.47
CA ALA A 72 16.22 -7.15 2.45
C ALA A 72 14.93 -7.78 3.01
N PRO A 73 13.75 -7.24 2.70
CA PRO A 73 12.49 -7.67 3.27
C PRO A 73 11.95 -8.95 2.62
N LEU A 74 12.74 -10.03 2.65
CA LEU A 74 12.32 -11.34 2.14
C LEU A 74 11.33 -12.01 3.11
N ALA A 75 10.15 -12.37 2.63
CA ALA A 75 9.14 -13.06 3.45
C ALA A 75 9.67 -14.36 4.07
N ALA A 76 10.55 -15.08 3.36
CA ALA A 76 11.18 -16.29 3.89
C ALA A 76 12.04 -16.03 5.14
N VAL A 77 12.64 -14.85 5.24
CA VAL A 77 13.52 -14.43 6.34
C VAL A 77 12.72 -13.76 7.47
N LEU A 78 11.79 -12.90 7.12
CA LEU A 78 11.03 -12.12 8.10
C LEU A 78 9.91 -12.93 8.78
N ALA A 79 9.21 -13.79 8.05
CA ALA A 79 8.04 -14.48 8.58
C ALA A 79 8.34 -15.38 9.79
N PRO A 80 9.42 -16.18 9.85
CA PRO A 80 9.76 -16.94 11.06
C PRO A 80 10.01 -16.06 12.28
N GLN A 81 10.68 -14.92 12.10
CA GLN A 81 10.97 -13.97 13.17
C GLN A 81 9.68 -13.33 13.69
N ILE A 82 8.78 -12.91 12.76
CA ILE A 82 7.50 -12.32 13.12
C ILE A 82 6.61 -13.35 13.83
N ALA A 83 6.58 -14.59 13.37
CA ALA A 83 5.80 -15.65 14.01
C ALA A 83 6.26 -15.91 15.46
N ASP A 84 7.56 -15.89 15.72
CA ASP A 84 8.12 -16.03 17.06
C ASP A 84 7.73 -14.86 17.98
N ILE A 85 7.92 -13.61 17.51
CA ILE A 85 7.56 -12.40 18.28
C ILE A 85 6.03 -12.31 18.47
N ALA A 86 5.24 -12.75 17.51
CA ALA A 86 3.78 -12.69 17.53
C ALA A 86 3.13 -13.68 18.50
N ALA A 87 3.88 -14.52 19.21
CA ALA A 87 3.33 -15.53 20.12
C ALA A 87 2.35 -14.96 21.15
N GLY A 88 2.61 -13.77 21.67
CA GLY A 88 1.80 -13.08 22.69
C GLY A 88 0.69 -12.16 22.17
N TYR A 89 0.42 -12.15 20.84
CA TYR A 89 -0.56 -11.26 20.20
C TYR A 89 -1.77 -12.04 19.68
N ASP A 90 -2.92 -11.40 19.68
CA ASP A 90 -4.16 -11.94 19.14
C ASP A 90 -4.30 -11.64 17.63
N HIS A 91 -3.79 -10.48 17.20
CA HIS A 91 -3.85 -10.02 15.83
C HIS A 91 -2.44 -9.64 15.34
N VAL A 92 -2.13 -10.00 14.09
CA VAL A 92 -0.94 -9.55 13.36
C VAL A 92 -1.41 -8.90 12.07
N LEU A 93 -1.20 -7.59 11.95
CA LEU A 93 -1.69 -6.81 10.82
C LEU A 93 -0.53 -6.14 10.08
N GLY A 94 -0.68 -5.99 8.76
CA GLY A 94 0.23 -5.20 7.95
C GLY A 94 -0.49 -4.65 6.72
N PRO A 95 0.15 -3.77 5.92
CA PRO A 95 -0.49 -3.16 4.77
C PRO A 95 -0.74 -4.18 3.65
N SER A 96 -1.81 -4.01 2.88
CA SER A 96 -2.13 -4.83 1.70
C SER A 96 -1.33 -4.36 0.46
N THR A 97 -0.04 -4.08 0.64
CA THR A 97 0.95 -3.82 -0.39
C THR A 97 1.55 -5.14 -0.90
N THR A 98 2.42 -5.10 -1.89
CA THR A 98 3.18 -6.29 -2.32
C THR A 98 3.99 -6.89 -1.18
N PHE A 99 4.56 -6.06 -0.31
CA PHE A 99 5.26 -6.49 0.91
C PHE A 99 4.34 -7.30 1.84
N GLY A 100 3.19 -6.74 2.23
CA GLY A 100 2.29 -7.41 3.16
C GLY A 100 1.62 -8.65 2.56
N LYS A 101 1.30 -8.62 1.26
CA LYS A 101 0.71 -9.75 0.53
C LYS A 101 1.65 -10.94 0.37
N ASP A 102 2.96 -10.70 0.31
CA ASP A 102 3.98 -11.75 0.31
C ASP A 102 4.24 -12.29 1.73
N LEU A 103 4.34 -11.38 2.71
CA LEU A 103 4.80 -11.69 4.06
C LEU A 103 3.71 -12.31 4.95
N LEU A 104 2.54 -11.66 5.07
CA LEU A 104 1.55 -12.04 6.08
C LEU A 104 0.89 -13.41 5.87
N PRO A 105 0.61 -13.88 4.65
CA PRO A 105 0.12 -15.25 4.45
C PRO A 105 1.14 -16.31 4.93
N ARG A 106 2.44 -16.03 4.77
CA ARG A 106 3.49 -16.92 5.29
C ARG A 106 3.53 -16.90 6.82
N VAL A 107 3.39 -15.74 7.46
CA VAL A 107 3.25 -15.63 8.93
C VAL A 107 2.02 -16.41 9.40
N ALA A 108 0.89 -16.28 8.72
CA ALA A 108 -0.33 -17.01 9.05
C ALA A 108 -0.13 -18.53 8.99
N GLY A 109 0.53 -19.02 7.94
CA GLY A 109 0.87 -20.44 7.82
C GLY A 109 1.75 -20.95 8.94
N LEU A 110 2.78 -20.18 9.35
CA LEU A 110 3.67 -20.54 10.46
C LEU A 110 2.97 -20.52 11.82
N LEU A 111 1.98 -19.65 12.01
CA LEU A 111 1.16 -19.55 13.22
C LEU A 111 -0.04 -20.51 13.21
N CYS A 112 -0.25 -21.28 12.15
CA CYS A 112 -1.47 -22.08 11.94
C CYS A 112 -2.74 -21.24 12.15
N ALA A 113 -2.71 -19.98 11.72
CA ALA A 113 -3.77 -18.99 11.91
C ALA A 113 -4.51 -18.68 10.58
N PRO A 114 -5.81 -18.37 10.64
CA PRO A 114 -6.51 -17.85 9.48
C PRO A 114 -5.87 -16.55 8.96
N ALA A 115 -5.75 -16.44 7.63
CA ALA A 115 -5.32 -15.22 6.95
C ALA A 115 -6.52 -14.46 6.38
N VAL A 116 -6.75 -13.23 6.85
CA VAL A 116 -7.77 -12.32 6.32
C VAL A 116 -7.08 -11.29 5.45
N SER A 117 -7.25 -11.42 4.13
CA SER A 117 -6.62 -10.50 3.19
C SER A 117 -7.53 -9.31 2.86
N ASP A 118 -6.89 -8.14 2.68
CA ASP A 118 -7.53 -6.93 2.16
C ASP A 118 -8.66 -6.40 3.04
N ILE A 119 -8.45 -6.36 4.36
CA ILE A 119 -9.43 -5.88 5.35
C ILE A 119 -9.81 -4.45 5.01
N MET A 120 -11.11 -4.24 4.70
CA MET A 120 -11.71 -2.96 4.37
C MET A 120 -12.42 -2.34 5.56
N THR A 121 -13.13 -3.16 6.36
CA THR A 121 -13.89 -2.74 7.53
C THR A 121 -13.68 -3.75 8.67
N VAL A 122 -13.59 -3.24 9.88
CA VAL A 122 -13.62 -4.03 11.12
C VAL A 122 -15.03 -3.92 11.69
N LEU A 123 -15.76 -5.04 11.75
CA LEU A 123 -17.08 -5.14 12.37
C LEU A 123 -17.01 -5.62 13.82
N GLY A 124 -15.88 -6.20 14.19
CA GLY A 124 -15.59 -6.70 15.53
C GLY A 124 -14.23 -7.37 15.58
N PRO A 125 -13.77 -7.83 16.74
CA PRO A 125 -12.41 -8.36 16.91
C PRO A 125 -12.13 -9.60 16.06
N ARG A 126 -13.15 -10.25 15.53
CA ARG A 126 -13.05 -11.46 14.68
C ARG A 126 -13.88 -11.39 13.41
N GLN A 127 -14.48 -10.24 13.13
CA GLN A 127 -15.37 -10.07 11.98
C GLN A 127 -14.93 -8.88 11.13
N PHE A 128 -14.74 -9.16 9.85
CA PHE A 128 -14.14 -8.24 8.91
C PHE A 128 -14.89 -8.23 7.58
N GLU A 129 -14.94 -7.09 6.93
CA GLU A 129 -15.35 -6.99 5.54
C GLU A 129 -14.15 -6.86 4.62
N ARG A 130 -14.25 -7.51 3.46
CA ARG A 130 -13.25 -7.42 2.40
C ARG A 130 -13.91 -7.44 1.03
N PRO A 131 -13.33 -6.73 0.04
CA PRO A 131 -13.85 -6.73 -1.31
C PRO A 131 -13.47 -8.01 -2.05
N ILE A 132 -14.39 -8.50 -2.89
CA ILE A 132 -14.18 -9.57 -3.86
C ILE A 132 -14.71 -9.13 -5.23
N TYR A 133 -14.41 -9.87 -6.31
CA TYR A 133 -14.82 -9.52 -7.67
C TYR A 133 -14.49 -8.08 -8.05
N ALA A 134 -13.23 -7.67 -7.86
CA ALA A 134 -12.77 -6.32 -8.12
C ALA A 134 -13.50 -5.23 -7.32
N GLY A 135 -14.06 -5.57 -6.16
CA GLY A 135 -14.82 -4.67 -5.30
C GLY A 135 -16.31 -4.55 -5.64
N ASN A 136 -16.82 -5.36 -6.57
CA ASN A 136 -18.25 -5.40 -6.90
C ASN A 136 -19.09 -6.13 -5.84
N ALA A 137 -18.45 -6.91 -4.97
CA ALA A 137 -19.11 -7.55 -3.84
C ALA A 137 -18.23 -7.38 -2.58
N ILE A 138 -18.90 -7.28 -1.44
CA ILE A 138 -18.27 -7.22 -0.12
C ILE A 138 -18.57 -8.52 0.61
N LEU A 139 -17.51 -9.19 1.05
CA LEU A 139 -17.61 -10.42 1.82
C LEU A 139 -17.36 -10.13 3.29
N THR A 140 -18.29 -10.54 4.16
CA THR A 140 -18.07 -10.58 5.60
C THR A 140 -17.39 -11.89 5.97
N VAL A 141 -16.22 -11.80 6.60
CA VAL A 141 -15.44 -12.95 7.08
C VAL A 141 -15.48 -12.98 8.59
N THR A 142 -15.78 -14.15 9.18
CA THR A 142 -15.71 -14.38 10.63
C THR A 142 -14.61 -15.39 10.92
N VAL A 143 -13.67 -15.03 11.78
CA VAL A 143 -12.59 -15.91 12.24
C VAL A 143 -13.05 -16.69 13.46
N PRO A 144 -12.82 -18.02 13.54
CA PRO A 144 -13.23 -18.84 14.68
C PRO A 144 -12.64 -18.36 16.00
N ASP A 145 -13.37 -18.55 17.08
CA ASP A 145 -12.91 -18.23 18.44
C ASP A 145 -11.65 -19.02 18.80
N GLY A 146 -10.80 -18.40 19.58
CA GLY A 146 -9.53 -19.00 20.03
C GLY A 146 -8.39 -18.94 19.00
N SER A 147 -8.68 -18.62 17.73
CA SER A 147 -7.64 -18.47 16.72
C SER A 147 -7.00 -17.08 16.76
N LYS A 148 -5.70 -16.98 16.44
CA LYS A 148 -5.08 -15.69 16.08
C LYS A 148 -5.64 -15.21 14.75
N VAL A 149 -5.59 -13.90 14.51
CA VAL A 149 -5.93 -13.30 13.22
C VAL A 149 -4.68 -12.73 12.59
N VAL A 150 -4.33 -13.18 11.40
CA VAL A 150 -3.28 -12.55 10.59
C VAL A 150 -3.96 -11.88 9.41
N GLY A 151 -3.72 -10.58 9.21
CA GLY A 151 -4.47 -9.85 8.19
C GLY A 151 -3.65 -8.81 7.42
N THR A 152 -3.94 -8.68 6.12
CA THR A 152 -3.51 -7.51 5.36
C THR A 152 -4.62 -6.47 5.33
N VAL A 153 -4.26 -5.21 5.58
CA VAL A 153 -5.19 -4.08 5.64
C VAL A 153 -5.20 -3.33 4.33
N ARG A 154 -6.38 -3.12 3.75
CA ARG A 154 -6.56 -2.31 2.55
C ARG A 154 -6.35 -0.84 2.90
N VAL A 155 -5.13 -0.35 2.68
CA VAL A 155 -4.73 1.02 3.06
C VAL A 155 -5.58 2.12 2.41
N ALA A 156 -6.22 1.83 1.27
CA ALA A 156 -7.15 2.72 0.60
C ALA A 156 -8.44 2.99 1.42
N SER A 157 -8.84 2.05 2.29
CA SER A 157 -10.08 2.12 3.07
C SER A 157 -9.94 2.85 4.40
N TYR A 158 -8.72 3.25 4.78
CA TYR A 158 -8.46 3.89 6.06
C TYR A 158 -7.77 5.24 5.90
N LYS A 159 -8.15 6.20 6.74
CA LYS A 159 -7.41 7.45 6.91
C LYS A 159 -6.21 7.19 7.83
N ALA A 160 -5.09 7.84 7.55
CA ALA A 160 -3.93 7.78 8.41
C ALA A 160 -4.26 8.32 9.81
N VAL A 161 -3.72 7.68 10.84
CA VAL A 161 -3.76 8.25 12.20
C VAL A 161 -2.87 9.49 12.26
N GLY A 162 -3.15 10.39 13.22
CA GLY A 162 -2.32 11.55 13.50
C GLY A 162 -1.03 11.19 14.25
N GLU A 163 -0.41 12.18 14.85
CA GLU A 163 0.80 12.04 15.66
C GLU A 163 0.49 12.10 17.15
N GLN A 164 1.40 11.54 17.95
CA GLN A 164 1.40 11.61 19.41
C GLN A 164 2.81 11.84 19.95
N ALA A 165 2.95 12.05 21.26
CA ALA A 165 4.24 11.97 21.91
C ALA A 165 4.86 10.58 21.66
N PRO A 166 6.17 10.50 21.30
CA PRO A 166 6.78 9.23 20.90
C PRO A 166 6.63 8.13 21.96
N ALA A 167 6.12 6.99 21.52
CA ALA A 167 6.04 5.78 22.35
C ALA A 167 7.46 5.18 22.59
N PRO A 168 7.65 4.35 23.63
CA PRO A 168 8.93 3.71 23.89
C PRO A 168 9.32 2.77 22.74
N VAL A 169 10.63 2.74 22.43
CA VAL A 169 11.23 1.79 21.48
C VAL A 169 12.00 0.74 22.27
N GLU A 170 11.62 -0.51 22.10
CA GLU A 170 12.21 -1.66 22.78
C GLU A 170 12.94 -2.56 21.78
N ALA A 171 14.18 -2.96 22.07
CA ALA A 171 14.87 -3.95 21.28
C ALA A 171 14.30 -5.34 21.56
N VAL A 172 14.01 -6.10 20.50
CA VAL A 172 13.56 -7.49 20.58
C VAL A 172 14.43 -8.37 19.70
N SER A 173 14.56 -9.63 20.07
CA SER A 173 15.27 -10.63 19.28
C SER A 173 14.38 -11.83 19.07
N ALA A 174 14.20 -12.23 17.82
CA ALA A 174 13.54 -13.49 17.48
C ALA A 174 14.53 -14.66 17.56
N ASN A 175 14.11 -15.76 18.18
CA ASN A 175 14.89 -16.99 18.26
C ASN A 175 14.61 -17.97 17.11
N ALA A 176 13.94 -17.49 16.06
CA ALA A 176 13.55 -18.31 14.93
C ALA A 176 14.77 -18.77 14.10
N ALA A 177 14.76 -20.04 13.71
CA ALA A 177 15.70 -20.55 12.72
C ALA A 177 15.37 -19.96 11.35
N LEU A 178 16.36 -19.38 10.69
CA LEU A 178 16.20 -18.79 9.36
C LEU A 178 16.49 -19.81 8.25
N PRO A 179 15.78 -19.70 7.13
CA PRO A 179 16.00 -20.60 5.99
C PRO A 179 17.35 -20.31 5.32
N THR A 180 18.02 -21.37 4.86
CA THR A 180 19.29 -21.29 4.11
C THR A 180 19.13 -21.46 2.60
N HIS A 181 17.90 -21.79 2.15
CA HIS A 181 17.59 -22.09 0.74
C HIS A 181 17.28 -20.86 -0.12
N THR A 182 17.20 -19.65 0.50
CA THR A 182 16.95 -18.40 -0.22
C THR A 182 17.90 -17.30 0.24
N ARG A 183 18.25 -16.42 -0.67
CA ARG A 183 19.07 -15.24 -0.41
C ARG A 183 18.60 -14.09 -1.28
N PHE A 184 18.73 -12.89 -0.78
CA PHE A 184 18.59 -11.69 -1.60
C PHE A 184 19.77 -11.60 -2.60
N VAL A 185 19.47 -11.26 -3.84
CA VAL A 185 20.49 -11.04 -4.88
C VAL A 185 20.55 -9.56 -5.20
N GLU A 186 19.45 -8.99 -5.68
CA GLU A 186 19.36 -7.56 -6.01
C GLU A 186 17.89 -7.12 -6.06
N LEU A 187 17.65 -5.82 -5.93
CA LEU A 187 16.38 -5.15 -6.22
C LEU A 187 16.57 -4.28 -7.46
N ARG A 188 15.89 -4.63 -8.55
CA ARG A 188 15.81 -3.77 -9.75
C ARG A 188 14.56 -2.92 -9.64
N ALA A 189 14.69 -1.75 -9.03
CA ALA A 189 13.61 -0.76 -8.94
C ALA A 189 13.79 0.29 -10.04
N GLY A 190 12.68 0.83 -10.54
CA GLY A 190 12.69 2.04 -11.36
C GLY A 190 13.18 3.26 -10.58
N ALA A 191 13.45 4.38 -11.26
CA ALA A 191 13.84 5.63 -10.60
C ALA A 191 12.78 6.08 -9.59
N LYS A 192 13.21 6.43 -8.38
CA LYS A 192 12.33 6.86 -7.26
C LYS A 192 12.21 8.39 -7.19
N ASP A 193 12.10 9.05 -8.33
CA ASP A 193 12.12 10.53 -8.40
C ASP A 193 10.75 11.15 -8.06
N ARG A 194 9.69 10.34 -7.93
CA ARG A 194 8.31 10.77 -7.64
C ARG A 194 7.74 10.06 -6.42
N PRO A 195 6.66 10.61 -5.82
CA PRO A 195 5.96 9.96 -4.71
C PRO A 195 5.53 8.53 -5.08
N ASP A 196 5.48 7.63 -4.08
CA ASP A 196 4.98 6.27 -4.30
C ASP A 196 3.47 6.29 -4.60
N LEU A 197 3.03 5.53 -5.60
CA LEU A 197 1.64 5.46 -6.06
C LEU A 197 0.63 5.11 -4.97
N GLN A 198 0.99 4.24 -4.02
CA GLN A 198 0.06 3.77 -3.00
C GLN A 198 -0.10 4.76 -1.83
N SER A 199 0.84 5.70 -1.68
CA SER A 199 0.85 6.68 -0.59
C SER A 199 0.61 8.12 -1.06
N ALA A 200 0.70 8.39 -2.37
CA ALA A 200 0.56 9.73 -2.91
C ALA A 200 -0.85 10.28 -2.74
N SER A 201 -0.96 11.56 -2.33
CA SER A 201 -2.24 12.28 -2.28
C SER A 201 -2.79 12.65 -3.66
N LYS A 202 -1.91 12.71 -4.67
CA LYS A 202 -2.28 12.99 -6.06
C LYS A 202 -1.62 11.97 -6.98
N VAL A 203 -2.35 11.51 -7.98
CA VAL A 203 -1.86 10.55 -8.99
C VAL A 203 -2.28 11.02 -10.38
N VAL A 204 -1.33 11.02 -11.32
CA VAL A 204 -1.58 11.22 -12.73
C VAL A 204 -1.26 9.93 -13.47
N SER A 205 -2.21 9.39 -14.21
CA SER A 205 -2.03 8.09 -14.89
C SER A 205 -2.27 8.20 -16.39
N GLY A 206 -1.36 7.61 -17.15
CA GLY A 206 -1.47 7.52 -18.62
C GLY A 206 -2.04 6.17 -19.08
N GLY A 207 -2.95 6.23 -20.05
CA GLY A 207 -3.48 5.06 -20.72
C GLY A 207 -2.78 4.73 -22.03
N ARG A 208 -3.28 3.68 -22.71
CA ARG A 208 -2.80 3.33 -24.07
C ARG A 208 -3.02 4.48 -25.08
N GLY A 209 -3.96 5.40 -24.81
CA GLY A 209 -4.20 6.58 -25.64
C GLY A 209 -3.01 7.54 -25.75
N VAL A 210 -2.03 7.45 -24.83
CA VAL A 210 -0.75 8.21 -24.89
C VAL A 210 0.10 7.79 -26.10
N GLY A 211 -0.05 6.57 -26.61
CA GLY A 211 0.47 6.11 -27.89
C GLY A 211 1.90 5.58 -27.87
N SER A 212 2.80 6.10 -27.04
CA SER A 212 4.19 5.63 -26.93
C SER A 212 4.82 5.95 -25.60
N GLY A 213 5.97 5.30 -25.29
CA GLY A 213 6.77 5.62 -24.10
C GLY A 213 7.37 7.04 -24.17
N GLU A 214 7.71 7.53 -25.34
CA GLU A 214 8.20 8.91 -25.51
C GLU A 214 7.13 9.94 -25.13
N ASN A 215 5.89 9.71 -25.53
CA ASN A 215 4.78 10.57 -25.20
C ASN A 215 4.42 10.54 -23.71
N PHE A 216 4.83 9.50 -22.99
CA PHE A 216 4.59 9.39 -21.55
C PHE A 216 5.24 10.53 -20.76
N ARG A 217 6.18 11.26 -21.37
CA ARG A 217 6.73 12.51 -20.81
C ARG A 217 5.64 13.52 -20.45
N LEU A 218 4.53 13.58 -21.19
CA LEU A 218 3.42 14.48 -20.88
C LEU A 218 2.77 14.12 -19.53
N ILE A 219 2.67 12.83 -19.24
CA ILE A 219 2.16 12.34 -17.96
C ILE A 219 3.12 12.71 -16.84
N PHE A 220 4.41 12.54 -17.05
CA PHE A 220 5.44 12.89 -16.08
C PHE A 220 5.49 14.40 -15.83
N GLU A 221 5.42 15.22 -16.87
CA GLU A 221 5.40 16.69 -16.75
C GLU A 221 4.19 17.17 -15.92
N LEU A 222 2.99 16.62 -16.18
CA LEU A 222 1.80 16.94 -15.41
C LEU A 222 1.90 16.44 -13.97
N ALA A 223 2.43 15.24 -13.75
CA ALA A 223 2.66 14.69 -12.42
C ALA A 223 3.64 15.55 -11.61
N ASP A 224 4.77 15.95 -12.21
CA ASP A 224 5.78 16.79 -11.58
C ASP A 224 5.21 18.16 -11.21
N LYS A 225 4.43 18.76 -12.12
CA LYS A 225 3.78 20.05 -11.87
C LYS A 225 2.78 20.01 -10.73
N LEU A 226 2.09 18.88 -10.53
CA LEU A 226 1.12 18.69 -9.45
C LEU A 226 1.75 18.15 -8.14
N GLY A 227 3.05 17.79 -8.15
CA GLY A 227 3.68 17.04 -7.06
C GLY A 227 3.04 15.66 -6.88
N ALA A 228 2.59 15.04 -7.96
CA ALA A 228 1.83 13.80 -7.99
C ALA A 228 2.71 12.58 -8.28
N ALA A 229 2.24 11.39 -7.90
CA ALA A 229 2.79 10.15 -8.42
C ALA A 229 2.35 9.92 -9.87
N ALA A 230 3.20 9.26 -10.67
CA ALA A 230 2.88 8.88 -12.04
C ALA A 230 2.49 7.39 -12.11
N GLY A 231 1.34 7.11 -12.71
CA GLY A 231 0.81 5.77 -12.90
C GLY A 231 0.51 5.46 -14.36
N ALA A 232 0.12 4.21 -14.62
CA ALA A 232 -0.25 3.77 -15.96
C ALA A 232 -1.36 2.72 -15.92
N SER A 233 -2.13 2.64 -17.00
CA SER A 233 -3.03 1.52 -17.21
C SER A 233 -2.25 0.25 -17.57
N ARG A 234 -2.83 -0.93 -17.31
CA ARG A 234 -2.26 -2.20 -17.73
C ARG A 234 -1.92 -2.20 -19.25
N ALA A 235 -2.82 -1.67 -20.07
CA ALA A 235 -2.61 -1.65 -21.52
C ALA A 235 -1.41 -0.79 -21.96
N ALA A 236 -1.05 0.26 -21.19
CA ALA A 236 0.16 1.04 -21.46
C ALA A 236 1.43 0.30 -21.01
N VAL A 237 1.36 -0.44 -19.89
CA VAL A 237 2.46 -1.29 -19.41
C VAL A 237 2.69 -2.46 -20.37
N ASP A 238 1.63 -3.19 -20.75
CA ASP A 238 1.72 -4.31 -21.70
C ASP A 238 2.27 -3.87 -23.07
N ALA A 239 2.01 -2.62 -23.48
CA ALA A 239 2.59 -2.00 -24.68
C ALA A 239 4.06 -1.56 -24.50
N GLY A 240 4.64 -1.70 -23.32
CA GLY A 240 6.02 -1.34 -23.03
C GLY A 240 6.30 0.16 -22.91
N PHE A 241 5.25 0.98 -22.71
CA PHE A 241 5.42 2.45 -22.58
C PHE A 241 6.11 2.82 -21.26
N VAL A 242 5.82 2.08 -20.19
CA VAL A 242 6.36 2.28 -18.85
C VAL A 242 6.54 0.92 -18.14
N PRO A 243 7.39 0.86 -17.09
CA PRO A 243 7.62 -0.36 -16.33
C PRO A 243 6.37 -0.78 -15.52
N ASN A 244 6.34 -2.07 -15.13
CA ASN A 244 5.19 -2.70 -14.49
C ASN A 244 4.88 -2.14 -13.08
N ASP A 245 5.85 -1.62 -12.38
CA ASP A 245 5.69 -1.01 -11.04
C ASP A 245 4.86 0.29 -11.06
N MET A 246 4.62 0.86 -12.24
CA MET A 246 3.71 1.99 -12.46
C MET A 246 2.26 1.56 -12.70
N GLN A 247 1.96 0.27 -12.82
CA GLN A 247 0.63 -0.20 -13.14
C GLN A 247 -0.37 0.10 -12.01
N VAL A 248 -1.46 0.78 -12.35
CA VAL A 248 -2.65 1.00 -11.51
C VAL A 248 -3.79 0.12 -12.00
N GLY A 249 -4.44 -0.57 -11.08
CA GLY A 249 -5.58 -1.45 -11.39
C GLY A 249 -5.62 -2.69 -10.50
N GLN A 250 -6.54 -3.61 -10.82
CA GLN A 250 -6.78 -4.84 -10.07
C GLN A 250 -5.53 -5.72 -9.91
N THR A 251 -4.71 -5.83 -10.95
CA THR A 251 -3.49 -6.64 -10.99
C THR A 251 -2.22 -5.82 -10.76
N GLY A 252 -2.37 -4.51 -10.60
CA GLY A 252 -1.32 -3.57 -10.26
C GLY A 252 -1.50 -3.01 -8.84
N LYS A 253 -1.17 -1.74 -8.69
CA LYS A 253 -1.37 -1.02 -7.43
C LYS A 253 -2.80 -0.51 -7.34
N VAL A 254 -3.45 -0.70 -6.19
CA VAL A 254 -4.71 -0.04 -5.83
C VAL A 254 -4.34 1.26 -5.13
N VAL A 255 -4.91 2.36 -5.61
CA VAL A 255 -4.61 3.71 -5.13
C VAL A 255 -5.88 4.41 -4.65
N ALA A 256 -5.75 5.28 -3.65
CA ALA A 256 -6.84 6.10 -3.12
C ALA A 256 -6.31 7.52 -2.86
N PRO A 257 -5.90 8.24 -3.91
CA PRO A 257 -5.46 9.62 -3.79
C PRO A 257 -6.66 10.56 -3.56
N GLU A 258 -6.40 11.75 -3.07
CA GLU A 258 -7.39 12.82 -3.06
C GLU A 258 -7.76 13.29 -4.48
N LEU A 259 -6.76 13.24 -5.40
CA LEU A 259 -6.94 13.57 -6.81
C LEU A 259 -6.32 12.49 -7.71
N TYR A 260 -7.13 11.91 -8.58
CA TYR A 260 -6.69 11.00 -9.64
C TYR A 260 -6.97 11.60 -11.02
N VAL A 261 -5.92 11.79 -11.83
CA VAL A 261 -6.05 12.31 -13.20
C VAL A 261 -5.81 11.18 -14.19
N ALA A 262 -6.85 10.77 -14.91
CA ALA A 262 -6.84 9.72 -15.94
C ALA A 262 -6.66 10.33 -17.34
N VAL A 263 -5.53 10.11 -17.98
CA VAL A 263 -5.22 10.67 -19.31
C VAL A 263 -5.15 9.57 -20.35
N GLY A 264 -6.05 9.57 -21.32
CA GLY A 264 -6.09 8.57 -22.40
C GLY A 264 -6.37 7.15 -21.91
N ILE A 265 -7.08 7.01 -20.78
CA ILE A 265 -7.50 5.74 -20.16
C ILE A 265 -8.93 5.46 -20.56
N SER A 266 -9.23 4.23 -21.00
CA SER A 266 -10.57 3.84 -21.43
C SER A 266 -11.56 3.63 -20.28
N GLY A 267 -11.09 3.27 -19.08
CA GLY A 267 -11.97 2.93 -17.96
C GLY A 267 -12.41 1.47 -17.94
N ALA A 268 -11.59 0.55 -18.41
CA ALA A 268 -11.86 -0.87 -18.25
C ALA A 268 -12.02 -1.23 -16.75
N ILE A 269 -12.93 -2.16 -16.44
CA ILE A 269 -13.32 -2.52 -15.06
C ILE A 269 -12.11 -2.91 -14.18
N GLN A 270 -11.06 -3.50 -14.77
CA GLN A 270 -9.84 -3.84 -14.07
C GLN A 270 -9.03 -2.62 -13.64
N HIS A 271 -9.09 -1.52 -14.40
CA HIS A 271 -8.48 -0.25 -14.04
C HIS A 271 -9.30 0.46 -12.96
N LEU A 272 -10.63 0.53 -13.17
CA LEU A 272 -11.56 1.14 -12.22
C LEU A 272 -11.47 0.52 -10.82
N ALA A 273 -11.27 -0.80 -10.73
CA ALA A 273 -11.05 -1.50 -9.46
C ALA A 273 -9.85 -0.98 -8.66
N GLY A 274 -8.87 -0.37 -9.34
CA GLY A 274 -7.69 0.21 -8.70
C GLY A 274 -7.81 1.67 -8.29
N ILE A 275 -8.87 2.38 -8.68
CA ILE A 275 -9.01 3.83 -8.46
C ILE A 275 -10.34 4.24 -7.82
N LYS A 276 -11.27 3.31 -7.61
CA LYS A 276 -12.62 3.61 -7.13
C LYS A 276 -12.69 4.30 -5.76
N ASP A 277 -11.62 4.21 -4.98
CA ASP A 277 -11.53 4.85 -3.67
C ASP A 277 -10.80 6.23 -3.74
N ALA A 278 -10.54 6.74 -4.96
CA ALA A 278 -10.02 8.11 -5.15
C ALA A 278 -11.07 9.16 -4.73
N GLY A 279 -10.62 10.27 -4.15
CA GLY A 279 -11.51 11.34 -3.70
C GLY A 279 -12.14 12.12 -4.84
N THR A 280 -11.34 12.49 -5.85
CA THR A 280 -11.78 13.17 -7.06
C THR A 280 -11.10 12.54 -8.27
N ILE A 281 -11.88 12.17 -9.28
CA ILE A 281 -11.40 11.60 -10.54
C ILE A 281 -11.60 12.60 -11.67
N VAL A 282 -10.50 13.01 -12.28
CA VAL A 282 -10.50 13.84 -13.50
C VAL A 282 -10.12 12.97 -14.69
N ALA A 283 -10.92 12.98 -15.76
CA ALA A 283 -10.66 12.19 -16.95
C ALA A 283 -10.46 13.07 -18.20
N VAL A 284 -9.43 12.76 -18.97
CA VAL A 284 -9.19 13.34 -20.30
C VAL A 284 -9.16 12.21 -21.32
N ASN A 285 -10.11 12.19 -22.22
CA ASN A 285 -10.19 11.21 -23.32
C ASN A 285 -10.81 11.85 -24.56
N LYS A 286 -10.37 11.46 -25.74
CA LYS A 286 -10.95 11.90 -27.00
C LYS A 286 -12.27 11.21 -27.34
N ASP A 287 -12.51 10.03 -26.77
CA ASP A 287 -13.73 9.25 -26.96
C ASP A 287 -14.73 9.63 -25.85
N ALA A 288 -15.81 10.31 -26.26
CA ALA A 288 -16.86 10.76 -25.34
C ALA A 288 -17.61 9.60 -24.65
N ASP A 289 -17.62 8.41 -25.27
CA ASP A 289 -18.31 7.22 -24.78
C ASP A 289 -17.37 6.31 -23.94
N ALA A 290 -16.14 6.77 -23.65
CA ALA A 290 -15.20 6.01 -22.86
C ALA A 290 -15.73 5.77 -21.43
N PRO A 291 -15.77 4.51 -20.93
CA PRO A 291 -16.32 4.17 -19.61
C PRO A 291 -15.66 4.91 -18.44
N ILE A 292 -14.48 5.49 -18.62
CA ILE A 292 -13.83 6.30 -17.58
C ILE A 292 -14.69 7.50 -17.17
N PHE A 293 -15.51 8.04 -18.07
CA PHE A 293 -16.38 9.18 -17.79
C PHE A 293 -17.55 8.82 -16.88
N GLU A 294 -17.95 7.53 -16.79
CA GLU A 294 -18.99 7.07 -15.86
C GLU A 294 -18.59 7.22 -14.38
N VAL A 295 -17.28 7.23 -14.10
CA VAL A 295 -16.74 7.34 -12.75
C VAL A 295 -16.00 8.65 -12.50
N ALA A 296 -15.82 9.48 -13.52
CA ALA A 296 -15.12 10.76 -13.40
C ALA A 296 -16.04 11.83 -12.80
N ASP A 297 -15.54 12.56 -11.80
CA ASP A 297 -16.21 13.76 -11.27
C ASP A 297 -16.10 14.93 -12.24
N ILE A 298 -14.99 14.98 -12.99
CA ILE A 298 -14.74 16.00 -14.01
C ILE A 298 -14.22 15.30 -15.27
N GLY A 299 -14.94 15.45 -16.38
CA GLY A 299 -14.57 14.89 -17.68
C GLY A 299 -14.25 15.97 -18.71
N LEU A 300 -13.15 15.79 -19.44
CA LEU A 300 -12.80 16.62 -20.59
C LEU A 300 -12.68 15.74 -21.84
N VAL A 301 -13.60 15.90 -22.77
CA VAL A 301 -13.54 15.26 -24.08
C VAL A 301 -12.65 16.10 -24.99
N ALA A 302 -11.38 15.69 -25.11
CA ALA A 302 -10.35 16.42 -25.87
C ALA A 302 -9.19 15.51 -26.26
N ASP A 303 -8.38 15.98 -27.22
CA ASP A 303 -7.08 15.37 -27.48
C ASP A 303 -6.12 15.65 -26.32
N LEU A 304 -5.55 14.59 -25.76
CA LEU A 304 -4.62 14.68 -24.64
C LEU A 304 -3.34 15.45 -25.01
N PHE A 305 -2.94 15.42 -26.30
CA PHE A 305 -1.75 16.16 -26.77
C PHE A 305 -1.94 17.67 -26.79
N GLU A 306 -3.19 18.15 -26.78
CA GLU A 306 -3.54 19.57 -26.64
C GLU A 306 -3.90 19.89 -25.18
N ALA A 307 -4.72 19.06 -24.54
CA ALA A 307 -5.26 19.30 -23.21
C ALA A 307 -4.18 19.26 -22.10
N VAL A 308 -3.28 18.27 -22.13
CA VAL A 308 -2.26 18.12 -21.06
C VAL A 308 -1.26 19.28 -21.08
N PRO A 309 -0.67 19.71 -22.19
CA PRO A 309 0.20 20.89 -22.22
C PRO A 309 -0.52 22.17 -21.79
N ALA A 310 -1.80 22.34 -22.18
CA ALA A 310 -2.60 23.48 -21.74
C ALA A 310 -2.82 23.48 -20.23
N LEU A 311 -3.11 22.31 -19.63
CA LEU A 311 -3.23 22.15 -18.20
C LEU A 311 -1.92 22.46 -17.46
N VAL A 312 -0.78 21.91 -17.94
CA VAL A 312 0.54 22.18 -17.35
C VAL A 312 0.87 23.66 -17.36
N LYS A 313 0.50 24.36 -18.43
CA LYS A 313 0.71 25.81 -18.55
C LYS A 313 -0.22 26.64 -17.66
N ALA A 314 -1.44 26.15 -17.41
CA ALA A 314 -2.44 26.86 -16.59
C ALA A 314 -2.23 26.65 -15.08
N LEU A 315 -1.55 25.57 -14.70
CA LEU A 315 -1.25 25.31 -13.30
C LEU A 315 -0.15 26.25 -12.77
N PRO A 316 -0.23 26.69 -11.50
CA PRO A 316 0.70 27.63 -10.89
C PRO A 316 2.14 27.11 -10.77
#